data_cb401691ce2ad1b9eb9ca4e1e0b0a510
#
_entry.id   cb401691ce2ad1b9eb9ca4e1e0b0a510
#
_cell.length_a   1.000
_cell.length_b   1.000
_cell.length_c   1.000
_cell.angle_alpha   90.00
_cell.angle_beta   90.00
_cell.angle_gamma   90.00
#
_symmetry.space_group_name_H-M   'P 1'
#
loop_
_entity.id
_entity.type
_entity.pdbx_description
1 polymer ?
#
loop_
_entity_poly.entity_id
_entity_poly.type
_entity_poly.pdbx_seq_one_letter_code
_entity_poly.pdbx_strand_id
1 'polypeptide(L)'
;HKGAIGLLITSDEEGVATDGTVKVIEALQERQEKIDFCIVGEPTSSMKFGDTVKNGRRGSLSAKLNVKGIQGHIAYPELIKNPIHAVAPAIVDLVNTVWDDGNEYFPKTSWQISNINGGTGATNVVPGNVEILFNFRYSSSTTADLLKQRVKSILNQHNLEFELDWQHSGQ
;
A
#
# COMPACT_ATOMS: atom_id res chain seq x y z
N HIS A 1 -8.67 31.34 -28.36
CA HIS A 1 -7.86 30.12 -28.07
C HIS A 1 -7.73 29.30 -29.35
N LYS A 2 -6.55 28.83 -29.64
CA LYS A 2 -6.34 27.88 -30.76
C LYS A 2 -6.23 26.48 -30.13
N GLY A 3 -7.19 25.60 -30.44
CA GLY A 3 -7.29 24.24 -29.88
C GLY A 3 -8.63 23.97 -29.19
N ALA A 4 -8.76 22.82 -28.58
CA ALA A 4 -9.93 22.38 -27.82
C ALA A 4 -9.66 22.41 -26.32
N ILE A 5 -10.68 22.73 -25.54
CA ILE A 5 -10.69 22.59 -24.08
C ILE A 5 -11.81 21.62 -23.75
N GLY A 6 -11.45 20.51 -23.09
CA GLY A 6 -12.39 19.53 -22.56
C GLY A 6 -12.54 19.65 -21.05
N LEU A 7 -13.74 19.40 -20.55
CA LEU A 7 -14.02 19.24 -19.13
C LEU A 7 -14.39 17.79 -18.88
N LEU A 8 -13.66 17.14 -17.99
CA LEU A 8 -13.97 15.80 -17.50
C LEU A 8 -14.57 15.91 -16.11
N ILE A 9 -15.84 15.53 -15.98
CA ILE A 9 -16.57 15.51 -14.72
C ILE A 9 -16.92 14.05 -14.44
N THR A 10 -16.49 13.55 -13.29
CA THR A 10 -16.72 12.15 -12.86
C THR A 10 -17.44 12.13 -11.51
N SER A 11 -18.22 11.08 -11.26
CA SER A 11 -18.94 10.86 -10.01
C SER A 11 -18.35 9.76 -9.12
N ASP A 12 -17.29 9.06 -9.58
CA ASP A 12 -16.68 7.90 -8.90
C ASP A 12 -15.21 8.15 -8.52
N GLU A 13 -14.76 9.42 -8.50
CA GLU A 13 -13.36 9.76 -8.21
C GLU A 13 -13.00 9.46 -6.75
N GLU A 14 -13.89 9.79 -5.80
CA GLU A 14 -13.73 9.57 -4.35
C GLU A 14 -14.19 8.16 -3.90
N GLY A 15 -14.68 7.34 -4.82
CA GLY A 15 -15.18 5.99 -4.56
C GLY A 15 -14.21 4.90 -4.96
N VAL A 16 -14.75 3.86 -5.60
CA VAL A 16 -13.96 2.71 -6.10
C VAL A 16 -13.10 3.08 -7.32
N ALA A 17 -13.44 4.19 -7.99
CA ALA A 17 -12.76 4.77 -9.15
C ALA A 17 -12.64 3.82 -10.38
N THR A 18 -13.60 2.91 -10.55
CA THR A 18 -13.63 1.94 -11.66
C THR A 18 -14.38 2.44 -12.89
N ASP A 19 -15.39 3.30 -12.69
CA ASP A 19 -16.31 3.75 -13.75
C ASP A 19 -16.17 5.25 -14.10
N GLY A 20 -15.15 5.90 -13.57
CA GLY A 20 -14.87 7.32 -13.77
C GLY A 20 -13.84 7.58 -14.86
N THR A 21 -12.74 8.24 -14.49
CA THR A 21 -11.66 8.72 -15.39
C THR A 21 -11.10 7.59 -16.25
N VAL A 22 -10.93 6.38 -15.71
CA VAL A 22 -10.38 5.22 -16.46
C VAL A 22 -11.21 4.94 -17.72
N LYS A 23 -12.55 4.90 -17.59
CA LYS A 23 -13.47 4.63 -18.73
C LYS A 23 -13.44 5.75 -19.77
N VAL A 24 -13.28 6.97 -19.34
CA VAL A 24 -13.16 8.11 -20.28
C VAL A 24 -11.85 8.04 -21.04
N ILE A 25 -10.74 7.71 -20.37
CA ILE A 25 -9.43 7.55 -21.04
C ILE A 25 -9.46 6.40 -22.04
N GLU A 26 -10.05 5.25 -21.70
CA GLU A 26 -10.25 4.14 -22.63
C GLU A 26 -11.01 4.61 -23.90
N ALA A 27 -12.13 5.32 -23.74
CA ALA A 27 -12.92 5.84 -24.85
C ALA A 27 -12.19 6.86 -25.71
N LEU A 28 -11.36 7.74 -25.11
CA LEU A 28 -10.53 8.69 -25.83
C LEU A 28 -9.42 7.98 -26.63
N GLN A 29 -8.82 6.94 -26.08
CA GLN A 29 -7.83 6.13 -26.77
C GLN A 29 -8.43 5.40 -27.98
N GLU A 30 -9.64 4.81 -27.83
CA GLU A 30 -10.37 4.18 -28.93
C GLU A 30 -10.66 5.17 -30.07
N ARG A 31 -10.95 6.44 -29.75
CA ARG A 31 -11.15 7.52 -30.73
C ARG A 31 -9.85 8.10 -31.28
N GLN A 32 -8.70 7.62 -30.80
CA GLN A 32 -7.37 8.18 -31.14
C GLN A 32 -7.24 9.68 -30.83
N GLU A 33 -7.98 10.16 -29.82
CA GLU A 33 -7.90 11.54 -29.38
C GLU A 33 -6.66 11.75 -28.50
N LYS A 34 -5.85 12.74 -28.86
CA LYS A 34 -4.63 13.06 -28.13
C LYS A 34 -4.91 14.20 -27.15
N ILE A 35 -4.58 13.97 -25.89
CA ILE A 35 -4.56 15.01 -24.84
C ILE A 35 -3.14 15.52 -24.71
N ASP A 36 -2.94 16.83 -24.94
CA ASP A 36 -1.62 17.45 -24.82
C ASP A 36 -1.32 17.83 -23.35
N PHE A 37 -2.33 18.29 -22.60
CA PHE A 37 -2.21 18.73 -21.22
C PHE A 37 -3.45 18.33 -20.42
N CYS A 38 -3.26 18.06 -19.11
CA CYS A 38 -4.32 17.80 -18.17
C CYS A 38 -4.11 18.64 -16.90
N ILE A 39 -5.16 19.30 -16.44
CA ILE A 39 -5.19 20.00 -15.16
C ILE A 39 -6.23 19.32 -14.29
N VAL A 40 -5.80 18.80 -13.14
CA VAL A 40 -6.69 18.18 -12.14
C VAL A 40 -7.08 19.26 -11.12
N GLY A 41 -8.38 19.47 -10.96
CA GLY A 41 -8.95 20.55 -10.13
C GLY A 41 -9.02 20.18 -8.63
N GLU A 42 -7.94 19.65 -8.07
CA GLU A 42 -7.85 19.32 -6.65
C GLU A 42 -7.30 20.47 -5.80
N PRO A 43 -7.73 20.64 -4.55
CA PRO A 43 -7.20 21.67 -3.66
C PRO A 43 -5.77 21.35 -3.25
N THR A 44 -4.82 22.12 -3.79
CA THR A 44 -3.38 21.92 -3.55
C THR A 44 -2.70 23.11 -2.87
N SER A 45 -3.37 24.27 -2.84
CA SER A 45 -2.81 25.48 -2.24
C SER A 45 -2.52 25.30 -0.74
N SER A 46 -1.39 25.84 -0.29
CA SER A 46 -0.88 25.69 1.08
C SER A 46 -1.15 26.94 1.93
N MET A 47 -0.64 28.10 1.53
CA MET A 47 -0.73 29.37 2.28
C MET A 47 -1.57 30.41 1.57
N LYS A 48 -1.55 30.42 0.24
CA LYS A 48 -2.29 31.37 -0.60
C LYS A 48 -2.90 30.62 -1.77
N PHE A 49 -4.06 31.09 -2.22
CA PHE A 49 -4.71 30.52 -3.39
C PHE A 49 -3.76 30.50 -4.61
N GLY A 50 -3.56 29.33 -5.18
CA GLY A 50 -2.73 29.12 -6.37
C GLY A 50 -1.21 29.11 -6.13
N ASP A 51 -0.74 29.03 -4.87
CA ASP A 51 0.69 29.02 -4.56
C ASP A 51 1.37 27.66 -4.74
N THR A 52 0.59 26.57 -4.84
CA THR A 52 1.12 25.21 -4.90
C THR A 52 0.37 24.38 -5.93
N VAL A 53 1.12 23.74 -6.82
CA VAL A 53 0.62 22.76 -7.78
C VAL A 53 1.37 21.44 -7.57
N LYS A 54 0.64 20.33 -7.47
CA LYS A 54 1.24 19.00 -7.46
C LYS A 54 1.46 18.53 -8.88
N ASN A 55 2.71 18.22 -9.23
CA ASN A 55 3.09 17.70 -10.54
C ASN A 55 3.37 16.19 -10.55
N GLY A 56 3.12 15.51 -9.44
CA GLY A 56 3.29 14.09 -9.29
C GLY A 56 2.82 13.58 -7.93
N ARG A 57 2.65 12.29 -7.81
CA ARG A 57 2.21 11.60 -6.59
C ARG A 57 3.13 10.43 -6.27
N ARG A 58 3.30 10.15 -4.99
CA ARG A 58 3.94 8.89 -4.54
C ARG A 58 2.97 7.74 -4.78
N GLY A 59 3.51 6.58 -5.13
CA GLY A 59 2.73 5.35 -5.18
C GLY A 59 2.24 4.95 -3.79
N SER A 60 1.13 4.22 -3.76
CA SER A 60 0.55 3.65 -2.56
C SER A 60 0.31 2.15 -2.76
N LEU A 61 0.88 1.34 -1.90
CA LEU A 61 0.75 -0.12 -1.94
C LEU A 61 0.39 -0.62 -0.56
N SER A 62 -0.83 -1.10 -0.41
CA SER A 62 -1.32 -1.72 0.83
C SER A 62 -1.16 -3.22 0.78
N ALA A 63 -1.05 -3.85 1.94
CA ALA A 63 -1.11 -5.29 2.06
C ALA A 63 -1.76 -5.73 3.37
N LYS A 64 -2.33 -6.93 3.29
CA LYS A 64 -2.76 -7.73 4.41
C LYS A 64 -1.87 -8.97 4.49
N LEU A 65 -1.11 -9.07 5.56
CA LEU A 65 -0.29 -10.22 5.91
C LEU A 65 -1.04 -11.05 6.95
N ASN A 66 -1.30 -12.31 6.65
CA ASN A 66 -1.85 -13.27 7.60
C ASN A 66 -0.80 -14.33 7.89
N VAL A 67 -0.28 -14.35 9.12
CA VAL A 67 0.72 -15.33 9.57
C VAL A 67 0.03 -16.44 10.34
N LYS A 68 0.25 -17.69 9.91
CA LYS A 68 -0.37 -18.89 10.47
C LYS A 68 0.43 -19.44 11.64
N GLY A 69 -0.29 -19.89 12.62
CA GLY A 69 0.23 -20.60 13.80
C GLY A 69 -0.60 -21.84 14.13
N ILE A 70 -0.44 -22.33 15.34
CA ILE A 70 -1.26 -23.41 15.90
C ILE A 70 -1.83 -22.91 17.23
N GLN A 71 -3.15 -22.77 17.27
CA GLN A 71 -3.86 -22.31 18.46
C GLN A 71 -3.81 -23.37 19.58
N GLY A 72 -3.70 -22.89 20.83
CA GLY A 72 -3.78 -23.75 21.96
C GLY A 72 -3.55 -23.04 23.30
N HIS A 73 -3.62 -23.80 24.37
CA HIS A 73 -3.44 -23.29 25.73
C HIS A 73 -1.95 -23.06 26.04
N ILE A 74 -1.61 -21.90 26.61
CA ILE A 74 -0.23 -21.45 26.87
C ILE A 74 0.56 -22.43 27.79
N ALA A 75 -0.14 -23.24 28.57
CA ALA A 75 0.50 -24.22 29.46
C ALA A 75 1.10 -25.42 28.70
N TYR A 76 0.82 -25.57 27.42
CA TYR A 76 1.29 -26.69 26.58
C TYR A 76 2.08 -26.12 25.36
N PRO A 77 3.24 -25.50 25.58
CA PRO A 77 3.98 -24.81 24.52
C PRO A 77 4.44 -25.75 23.39
N GLU A 78 4.57 -27.03 23.64
CA GLU A 78 4.95 -28.05 22.66
C GLU A 78 3.84 -28.38 21.64
N LEU A 79 2.59 -28.04 21.95
CA LEU A 79 1.42 -28.30 21.11
C LEU A 79 0.99 -27.06 20.29
N ILE A 80 1.64 -25.91 20.47
CA ILE A 80 1.26 -24.65 19.88
C ILE A 80 2.36 -24.09 18.99
N LYS A 81 1.97 -23.25 18.03
CA LYS A 81 2.88 -22.39 17.28
C LYS A 81 2.36 -20.95 17.37
N ASN A 82 3.02 -20.14 18.20
CA ASN A 82 2.57 -18.77 18.41
C ASN A 82 2.94 -17.88 17.20
N PRO A 83 1.97 -17.45 16.38
CA PRO A 83 2.24 -16.65 15.19
C PRO A 83 2.71 -15.23 15.54
N ILE A 84 2.35 -14.69 16.72
CA ILE A 84 2.81 -13.38 17.20
C ILE A 84 4.31 -13.43 17.49
N HIS A 85 4.78 -14.47 18.19
CA HIS A 85 6.21 -14.65 18.46
C HIS A 85 6.99 -14.91 17.16
N ALA A 86 6.40 -15.70 16.26
CA ALA A 86 7.05 -16.06 15.00
C ALA A 86 7.26 -14.85 14.09
N VAL A 87 6.29 -13.92 14.01
CA VAL A 87 6.36 -12.77 13.13
C VAL A 87 7.17 -11.59 13.70
N ALA A 88 7.34 -11.53 15.02
CA ALA A 88 8.00 -10.38 15.66
C ALA A 88 9.40 -10.06 15.10
N PRO A 89 10.31 -11.04 14.89
CA PRO A 89 11.61 -10.74 14.26
C PRO A 89 11.48 -10.20 12.83
N ALA A 90 10.55 -10.72 12.04
CA ALA A 90 10.32 -10.23 10.68
C ALA A 90 9.78 -8.79 10.67
N ILE A 91 8.93 -8.41 11.65
CA ILE A 91 8.47 -7.02 11.81
C ILE A 91 9.67 -6.10 12.09
N VAL A 92 10.60 -6.50 12.94
CA VAL A 92 11.81 -5.72 13.25
C VAL A 92 12.62 -5.49 11.97
N ASP A 93 12.83 -6.53 11.15
CA ASP A 93 13.57 -6.40 9.90
C ASP A 93 12.85 -5.50 8.89
N LEU A 94 11.52 -5.64 8.77
CA LEU A 94 10.71 -4.77 7.89
C LEU A 94 10.76 -3.31 8.32
N VAL A 95 10.69 -3.01 9.62
CA VAL A 95 10.78 -1.66 10.18
C VAL A 95 12.14 -1.03 9.91
N ASN A 96 13.23 -1.80 10.05
CA ASN A 96 14.59 -1.32 9.88
C ASN A 96 15.07 -1.30 8.42
N THR A 97 14.27 -1.85 7.49
CA THR A 97 14.65 -1.88 6.08
C THR A 97 14.62 -0.48 5.46
N VAL A 98 15.75 -0.07 4.88
CA VAL A 98 15.81 1.09 3.98
C VAL A 98 15.27 0.66 2.63
N TRP A 99 14.10 1.16 2.26
CA TRP A 99 13.40 0.76 1.04
C TRP A 99 14.00 1.41 -0.20
N ASP A 100 14.32 2.70 -0.12
CA ASP A 100 15.12 3.51 -1.07
C ASP A 100 15.62 4.79 -0.38
N ASP A 101 16.39 5.59 -1.09
CA ASP A 101 16.88 6.88 -0.59
C ASP A 101 16.03 8.08 -1.00
N GLY A 102 14.92 7.85 -1.71
CA GLY A 102 14.12 8.92 -2.32
C GLY A 102 14.84 9.52 -3.53
N ASN A 103 14.40 10.72 -3.93
CA ASN A 103 15.01 11.49 -5.01
C ASN A 103 14.71 12.98 -4.86
N GLU A 104 15.10 13.80 -5.85
CA GLU A 104 14.88 15.24 -5.85
C GLU A 104 13.41 15.62 -5.64
N TYR A 105 12.44 14.79 -6.09
CA TYR A 105 11.01 15.11 -6.07
C TYR A 105 10.27 14.46 -4.92
N PHE A 106 10.77 13.32 -4.41
CA PHE A 106 10.06 12.53 -3.39
C PHE A 106 10.98 12.10 -2.25
N PRO A 107 10.47 12.15 -1.01
CA PRO A 107 11.17 11.57 0.13
C PRO A 107 11.33 10.07 -0.02
N LYS A 108 12.17 9.48 0.83
CA LYS A 108 12.34 8.02 0.94
C LYS A 108 11.01 7.29 1.03
N THR A 109 10.94 6.12 0.43
CA THR A 109 9.80 5.22 0.60
C THR A 109 9.61 4.87 2.08
N SER A 110 8.40 5.05 2.55
CA SER A 110 8.01 4.72 3.92
C SER A 110 7.15 3.46 3.94
N TRP A 111 7.32 2.65 4.99
CA TRP A 111 6.52 1.48 5.31
C TRP A 111 5.94 1.64 6.70
N GLN A 112 4.63 1.43 6.85
CA GLN A 112 3.95 1.60 8.13
C GLN A 112 2.92 0.49 8.33
N ILE A 113 2.93 -0.12 9.52
CA ILE A 113 1.84 -0.97 9.98
C ILE A 113 0.72 -0.07 10.48
N SER A 114 -0.49 -0.31 10.01
CA SER A 114 -1.69 0.39 10.49
C SER A 114 -2.49 -0.41 11.51
N ASN A 115 -2.47 -1.74 11.41
CA ASN A 115 -3.22 -2.62 12.32
C ASN A 115 -2.48 -3.93 12.54
N ILE A 116 -2.60 -4.45 13.77
CA ILE A 116 -2.21 -5.83 14.13
C ILE A 116 -3.38 -6.42 14.90
N ASN A 117 -3.95 -7.51 14.37
CA ASN A 117 -5.07 -8.21 14.96
C ASN A 117 -4.68 -9.66 15.22
N GLY A 118 -4.80 -10.10 16.45
CA GLY A 118 -4.53 -11.48 16.85
C GLY A 118 -5.06 -11.76 18.25
N GLY A 119 -5.35 -13.02 18.51
CA GLY A 119 -5.86 -13.43 19.79
C GLY A 119 -7.38 -13.50 19.87
N THR A 120 -7.87 -14.27 20.86
CA THR A 120 -9.29 -14.50 21.14
C THR A 120 -9.81 -13.60 22.26
N GLY A 121 -8.94 -12.77 22.86
CA GLY A 121 -9.22 -12.03 24.10
C GLY A 121 -8.99 -12.85 25.39
N ALA A 122 -8.81 -14.18 25.30
CA ALA A 122 -8.48 -15.01 26.43
C ALA A 122 -6.98 -14.92 26.76
N THR A 123 -6.65 -14.74 28.04
CA THR A 123 -5.26 -14.54 28.49
C THR A 123 -4.41 -15.80 28.47
N ASN A 124 -5.03 -16.96 28.35
CA ASN A 124 -4.39 -18.28 28.38
C ASN A 124 -4.44 -19.04 27.05
N VAL A 125 -4.81 -18.38 25.95
CA VAL A 125 -4.91 -18.99 24.62
C VAL A 125 -4.02 -18.27 23.62
N VAL A 126 -3.13 -19.00 22.97
CA VAL A 126 -2.35 -18.55 21.81
C VAL A 126 -3.24 -18.57 20.57
N PRO A 127 -3.28 -17.52 19.74
CA PRO A 127 -4.11 -17.51 18.53
C PRO A 127 -3.59 -18.45 17.46
N GLY A 128 -4.48 -18.85 16.54
CA GLY A 128 -4.13 -19.66 15.37
C GLY A 128 -3.53 -18.85 14.22
N ASN A 129 -3.74 -17.53 14.22
CA ASN A 129 -3.16 -16.62 13.25
C ASN A 129 -3.00 -15.21 13.82
N VAL A 130 -2.20 -14.40 13.14
CA VAL A 130 -2.11 -12.95 13.33
C VAL A 130 -2.24 -12.25 11.98
N GLU A 131 -3.11 -11.25 11.90
CA GLU A 131 -3.31 -10.39 10.75
C GLU A 131 -2.61 -9.05 10.96
N ILE A 132 -1.86 -8.60 9.95
CA ILE A 132 -1.14 -7.33 9.97
C ILE A 132 -1.48 -6.56 8.71
N LEU A 133 -2.03 -5.35 8.88
CA LEU A 133 -2.27 -4.43 7.77
C LEU A 133 -1.15 -3.40 7.72
N PHE A 134 -0.57 -3.22 6.54
CA PHE A 134 0.49 -2.24 6.32
C PHE A 134 0.37 -1.55 4.96
N ASN A 135 1.04 -0.40 4.84
CA ASN A 135 1.06 0.38 3.62
C ASN A 135 2.46 0.92 3.33
N PHE A 136 2.79 0.96 2.05
CA PHE A 136 3.89 1.73 1.49
C PHE A 136 3.40 3.05 0.89
N ARG A 137 4.14 4.12 1.17
CA ARG A 137 4.14 5.32 0.35
C ARG A 137 5.50 5.39 -0.33
N TYR A 138 5.56 5.05 -1.61
CA TYR A 138 6.83 4.84 -2.30
C TYR A 138 7.12 5.90 -3.37
N SER A 139 8.40 6.19 -3.51
CA SER A 139 8.93 7.15 -4.48
C SER A 139 9.04 6.53 -5.87
N SER A 140 9.31 7.35 -6.87
CA SER A 140 9.62 6.89 -8.23
C SER A 140 10.99 6.19 -8.35
N SER A 141 11.75 6.10 -7.24
CA SER A 141 13.04 5.36 -7.19
C SER A 141 12.85 3.85 -7.03
N THR A 142 11.64 3.37 -6.76
CA THR A 142 11.31 1.95 -6.61
C THR A 142 9.99 1.61 -7.31
N THR A 143 9.65 0.34 -7.38
CA THR A 143 8.40 -0.14 -7.98
C THR A 143 7.62 -1.00 -6.99
N ALA A 144 6.29 -1.09 -7.18
CA ALA A 144 5.45 -1.96 -6.37
C ALA A 144 5.94 -3.42 -6.37
N ASP A 145 6.38 -3.92 -7.52
CA ASP A 145 6.82 -5.32 -7.63
C ASP A 145 8.14 -5.58 -6.90
N LEU A 146 9.07 -4.63 -6.91
CA LEU A 146 10.30 -4.72 -6.13
C LEU A 146 10.00 -4.72 -4.62
N LEU A 147 9.08 -3.87 -4.18
CA LEU A 147 8.65 -3.83 -2.77
C LEU A 147 8.01 -5.15 -2.34
N LYS A 148 7.11 -5.72 -3.16
CA LYS A 148 6.49 -7.03 -2.92
C LYS A 148 7.53 -8.14 -2.79
N GLN A 149 8.50 -8.17 -3.70
CA GLN A 149 9.59 -9.16 -3.69
C GLN A 149 10.44 -9.04 -2.42
N ARG A 150 10.84 -7.82 -2.02
CA ARG A 150 11.64 -7.58 -0.82
C ARG A 150 10.91 -7.99 0.45
N VAL A 151 9.63 -7.63 0.60
CA VAL A 151 8.80 -8.07 1.73
C VAL A 151 8.76 -9.59 1.81
N LYS A 152 8.44 -10.25 0.68
CA LYS A 152 8.36 -11.71 0.63
C LYS A 152 9.71 -12.37 0.98
N SER A 153 10.81 -11.80 0.53
CA SER A 153 12.16 -12.28 0.86
C SER A 153 12.43 -12.21 2.37
N ILE A 154 12.11 -11.09 3.02
CA ILE A 154 12.29 -10.92 4.47
C ILE A 154 11.42 -11.94 5.23
N LEU A 155 10.14 -12.07 4.90
CA LEU A 155 9.26 -13.01 5.56
C LEU A 155 9.73 -14.47 5.44
N ASN A 156 10.23 -14.85 4.25
CA ASN A 156 10.76 -16.20 4.01
C ASN A 156 12.03 -16.50 4.83
N GLN A 157 12.87 -15.51 5.15
CA GLN A 157 14.05 -15.69 6.00
C GLN A 157 13.69 -16.15 7.43
N HIS A 158 12.48 -15.84 7.87
CA HIS A 158 11.99 -16.21 9.19
C HIS A 158 11.17 -17.52 9.21
N ASN A 159 11.14 -18.28 8.12
CA ASN A 159 10.42 -19.56 8.01
C ASN A 159 8.94 -19.45 8.41
N LEU A 160 8.29 -18.34 8.09
CA LEU A 160 6.89 -18.08 8.37
C LEU A 160 5.99 -18.82 7.37
N GLU A 161 4.90 -19.38 7.89
CA GLU A 161 3.76 -19.79 7.06
C GLU A 161 2.81 -18.61 6.98
N PHE A 162 2.63 -18.03 5.78
CA PHE A 162 1.87 -16.80 5.61
C PHE A 162 1.14 -16.70 4.27
N GLU A 163 0.14 -15.84 4.26
CA GLU A 163 -0.56 -15.36 3.07
C GLU A 163 -0.40 -13.83 2.98
N LEU A 164 -0.23 -13.32 1.77
CA LEU A 164 -0.10 -11.89 1.48
C LEU A 164 -1.08 -11.50 0.38
N ASP A 165 -2.02 -10.63 0.73
CA ASP A 165 -2.94 -9.99 -0.20
C ASP A 165 -2.51 -8.55 -0.44
N TRP A 166 -2.33 -8.17 -1.70
CA TRP A 166 -1.86 -6.84 -2.07
C TRP A 166 -2.96 -6.02 -2.72
N GLN A 167 -3.05 -4.77 -2.32
CA GLN A 167 -3.92 -3.78 -2.93
C GLN A 167 -3.08 -2.58 -3.37
N HIS A 168 -3.00 -2.38 -4.68
CA HIS A 168 -2.32 -1.25 -5.28
C HIS A 168 -3.33 -0.12 -5.50
N SER A 169 -3.09 1.03 -4.90
CA SER A 169 -3.91 2.22 -5.07
C SER A 169 -3.02 3.40 -5.46
N GLY A 170 -3.05 3.76 -6.72
CA GLY A 170 -2.35 4.91 -7.29
C GLY A 170 -0.85 4.70 -7.53
N GLN A 171 -0.44 5.16 -8.69
CA GLN A 171 0.95 5.37 -9.10
C GLN A 171 1.03 6.69 -9.85
#